data_4a214f7c0cf4b367f661d15836b7ee81
#
_entry.id   4a214f7c0cf4b367f661d15836b7ee81
#
_cell.length_a   1.000
_cell.length_b   1.000
_cell.length_c   1.000
_cell.angle_alpha   90.00
_cell.angle_beta   90.00
_cell.angle_gamma   90.00
#
_symmetry.space_group_name_H-M   'P 1'
#
loop_
_entity.id
_entity.type
_entity.pdbx_description
1 polymer ?
#
loop_
_entity_poly.entity_id
_entity_poly.type
_entity_poly.pdbx_seq_one_letter_code
_entity_poly.pdbx_strand_id
1 'polypeptide(L)'
;DIFDDFKTTGRESNWDQIIQVGAILTNSNFQEIDKFEARCRLQPDIIPYPKAILVNKSSMIDLTQTNLSHFSLIELMMKKFKSWGTATYIGYNSISFDEEFLRKTLFKNLLNPYLTINNGNKRSDLLNIIRANHIYYPDSIKIPLNEKGKLSFKLDQIAPLNGIKNFNAHDALGDAIATIKLAEIINIQNPRLWEASLLTSTRESTEKEIDNNKLFCITETFFGKIMPFVV
;
A
#
# COMPACT_ATOMS: atom_id res chain seq x y z
N ASP A 1 0.61 7.91 -10.80
CA ASP A 1 0.29 7.31 -9.49
C ASP A 1 1.58 7.08 -8.70
N ILE A 2 1.48 7.04 -7.39
CA ILE A 2 2.58 6.69 -6.50
C ILE A 2 2.23 5.35 -5.84
N PHE A 3 3.07 4.34 -6.06
CA PHE A 3 2.97 3.05 -5.38
C PHE A 3 3.96 3.02 -4.24
N ASP A 4 3.48 2.84 -3.02
CA ASP A 4 4.28 2.92 -1.81
C ASP A 4 4.03 1.76 -0.85
N ASP A 5 5.03 1.46 -0.04
CA ASP A 5 5.01 0.48 1.04
C ASP A 5 5.96 0.91 2.16
N PHE A 6 5.59 0.62 3.40
CA PHE A 6 6.37 0.93 4.58
C PHE A 6 6.70 -0.33 5.39
N LYS A 7 7.95 -0.44 5.82
CA LYS A 7 8.33 -1.44 6.82
C LYS A 7 8.42 -0.79 8.19
N THR A 8 7.92 -1.49 9.18
CA THR A 8 7.75 -0.97 10.54
C THR A 8 8.35 -1.91 11.58
N THR A 9 8.57 -1.41 12.78
CA THR A 9 9.06 -2.21 13.92
C THR A 9 8.02 -3.12 14.53
N GLY A 10 6.74 -2.93 14.18
CA GLY A 10 5.61 -3.72 14.68
C GLY A 10 4.30 -3.31 13.99
N ARG A 11 3.17 -3.50 14.64
CA ARG A 11 1.84 -3.24 14.07
C ARG A 11 1.08 -2.09 14.71
N GLU A 12 1.64 -1.50 15.75
CA GLU A 12 0.98 -0.48 16.56
C GLU A 12 1.44 0.92 16.16
N SER A 13 0.71 1.59 15.28
CA SER A 13 1.06 2.90 14.73
C SER A 13 1.30 4.00 15.78
N ASN A 14 0.78 3.80 17.01
CA ASN A 14 1.03 4.73 18.12
C ASN A 14 2.41 4.56 18.75
N TRP A 15 3.02 3.38 18.66
CA TRP A 15 4.27 3.04 19.36
C TRP A 15 5.38 2.61 18.43
N ASP A 16 5.04 1.90 17.36
CA ASP A 16 6.01 1.40 16.40
C ASP A 16 6.51 2.48 15.44
N GLN A 17 7.68 2.23 14.89
CA GLN A 17 8.41 3.15 14.02
C GLN A 17 8.39 2.64 12.57
N ILE A 18 8.25 3.55 11.59
CA ILE A 18 8.60 3.29 10.20
C ILE A 18 10.13 3.21 10.10
N ILE A 19 10.67 2.10 9.59
CA ILE A 19 12.10 1.86 9.45
C ILE A 19 12.58 1.86 7.99
N GLN A 20 11.67 1.64 7.05
CA GLN A 20 11.94 1.71 5.61
C GLN A 20 10.73 2.27 4.88
N VAL A 21 10.99 3.07 3.86
CA VAL A 21 10.01 3.57 2.89
C VAL A 21 10.49 3.18 1.52
N GLY A 22 9.62 2.56 0.72
CA GLY A 22 9.80 2.33 -0.70
C GLY A 22 8.63 2.95 -1.46
N ALA A 23 8.90 3.75 -2.48
CA ALA A 23 7.86 4.35 -3.31
C ALA A 23 8.32 4.53 -4.75
N ILE A 24 7.41 4.36 -5.69
CA ILE A 24 7.65 4.49 -7.13
C ILE A 24 6.57 5.38 -7.74
N LEU A 25 7.00 6.46 -8.40
CA LEU A 25 6.15 7.26 -9.25
C LEU A 25 6.02 6.62 -10.61
N THR A 26 4.80 6.41 -11.07
CA THR A 26 4.50 5.86 -12.40
C THR A 26 3.67 6.82 -13.25
N ASN A 27 3.74 6.65 -14.56
CA ASN A 27 2.75 7.20 -15.48
C ASN A 27 1.47 6.34 -15.52
N SER A 28 0.49 6.75 -16.35
CA SER A 28 -0.77 6.01 -16.55
C SER A 28 -0.60 4.60 -17.16
N ASN A 29 0.57 4.29 -17.71
CA ASN A 29 0.92 2.99 -18.28
C ASN A 29 1.77 2.14 -17.30
N PHE A 30 1.77 2.46 -16.02
CA PHE A 30 2.55 1.80 -14.94
C PHE A 30 4.07 1.80 -15.17
N GLN A 31 4.59 2.66 -16.04
CA GLN A 31 6.03 2.79 -16.25
C GLN A 31 6.64 3.67 -15.16
N GLU A 32 7.72 3.22 -14.56
CA GLU A 32 8.49 3.97 -13.56
C GLU A 32 9.00 5.29 -14.16
N ILE A 33 8.68 6.40 -13.51
CA ILE A 33 9.20 7.74 -13.82
C ILE A 33 10.33 8.07 -12.86
N ASP A 34 10.12 7.76 -11.57
CA ASP A 34 11.06 8.06 -10.49
C ASP A 34 10.80 7.14 -9.30
N LYS A 35 11.74 7.02 -8.40
CA LYS A 35 11.61 6.20 -7.20
C LYS A 35 12.26 6.83 -5.98
N PHE A 36 11.82 6.35 -4.84
CA PHE A 36 12.39 6.69 -3.54
C PHE A 36 12.55 5.41 -2.71
N GLU A 37 13.72 5.23 -2.14
CA GLU A 37 13.96 4.22 -1.13
C GLU A 37 14.88 4.80 -0.07
N ALA A 38 14.49 4.62 1.18
CA ALA A 38 15.33 4.99 2.31
C ALA A 38 15.02 4.15 3.54
N ARG A 39 16.06 3.94 4.36
CA ARG A 39 15.99 3.26 5.66
C ARG A 39 16.53 4.17 6.74
N CYS A 40 15.97 4.11 7.93
CA CYS A 40 16.47 4.87 9.07
C CYS A 40 16.88 3.94 10.22
N ARG A 41 17.70 4.50 11.12
CA ARG A 41 18.02 3.81 12.34
C ARG A 41 16.85 3.78 13.31
N LEU A 42 16.87 2.78 14.16
CA LEU A 42 15.93 2.64 15.27
C LEU A 42 16.10 3.80 16.25
N GLN A 43 15.00 4.35 16.75
CA GLN A 43 15.00 5.30 17.85
C GLN A 43 15.38 4.57 19.16
N PRO A 44 16.12 5.21 20.10
CA PRO A 44 16.63 4.54 21.29
C PRO A 44 15.57 3.94 22.23
N ASP A 45 14.36 4.48 22.20
CA ASP A 45 13.22 4.10 23.03
C ASP A 45 12.30 3.08 22.37
N ILE A 46 12.58 2.69 21.13
CA ILE A 46 11.77 1.71 20.38
C ILE A 46 12.37 0.31 20.51
N ILE A 47 11.57 -0.61 21.01
CA ILE A 47 11.89 -2.04 21.02
C ILE A 47 11.10 -2.71 19.90
N PRO A 48 11.76 -3.15 18.82
CA PRO A 48 11.06 -3.72 17.68
C PRO A 48 10.45 -5.08 18.03
N TYR A 49 9.27 -5.33 17.50
CA TYR A 49 8.60 -6.62 17.65
C TYR A 49 9.39 -7.71 16.87
N PRO A 50 9.86 -8.78 17.51
CA PRO A 50 10.76 -9.75 16.89
C PRO A 50 10.21 -10.34 15.58
N LYS A 51 8.91 -10.61 15.52
CA LYS A 51 8.27 -11.14 14.31
C LYS A 51 8.29 -10.13 13.15
N ALA A 52 8.16 -8.83 13.42
CA ALA A 52 8.25 -7.80 12.38
C ALA A 52 9.66 -7.76 11.77
N ILE A 53 10.69 -7.84 12.62
CA ILE A 53 12.08 -7.86 12.18
C ILE A 53 12.38 -9.10 11.32
N LEU A 54 11.89 -10.28 11.74
CA LEU A 54 12.03 -11.51 10.94
C LEU A 54 11.31 -11.41 9.58
N VAL A 55 10.09 -10.89 9.56
CA VAL A 55 9.31 -10.72 8.32
C VAL A 55 9.99 -9.71 7.39
N ASN A 56 10.41 -8.56 7.91
CA ASN A 56 11.09 -7.53 7.13
C ASN A 56 12.53 -7.93 6.77
N LYS A 57 13.03 -9.07 7.24
CA LYS A 57 14.41 -9.53 7.04
C LYS A 57 15.45 -8.47 7.46
N SER A 58 15.10 -7.66 8.45
CA SER A 58 15.96 -6.60 8.95
C SER A 58 16.95 -7.16 9.97
N SER A 59 18.18 -6.69 9.91
CA SER A 59 19.19 -6.96 10.94
C SER A 59 19.14 -5.89 12.03
N MET A 60 19.27 -6.29 13.30
CA MET A 60 19.41 -5.33 14.40
C MET A 60 20.66 -4.47 14.25
N ILE A 61 21.73 -5.02 13.64
CA ILE A 61 22.94 -4.26 13.32
C ILE A 61 22.63 -3.14 12.34
N ASP A 62 21.94 -3.45 11.23
CA ASP A 62 21.56 -2.45 10.24
C ASP A 62 20.65 -1.38 10.84
N LEU A 63 19.68 -1.78 11.65
CA LEU A 63 18.77 -0.86 12.33
C LEU A 63 19.43 0.07 13.33
N THR A 64 20.56 -0.32 13.91
CA THR A 64 21.30 0.51 14.87
C THR A 64 22.41 1.33 14.23
N GLN A 65 22.99 0.86 13.13
CA GLN A 65 24.15 1.49 12.47
C GLN A 65 23.79 2.39 11.28
N THR A 66 22.54 2.39 10.83
CA THR A 66 22.09 3.28 9.74
C THR A 66 22.24 4.74 10.16
N ASN A 67 22.89 5.55 9.34
CA ASN A 67 23.19 6.96 9.65
C ASN A 67 21.95 7.86 9.66
N LEU A 68 20.92 7.53 8.86
CA LEU A 68 19.71 8.34 8.74
C LEU A 68 18.84 8.23 9.99
N SER A 69 18.50 9.35 10.61
CA SER A 69 17.53 9.37 11.71
C SER A 69 16.11 9.15 11.19
N HIS A 70 15.20 8.73 12.06
CA HIS A 70 13.78 8.59 11.71
C HIS A 70 13.20 9.93 11.21
N PHE A 71 13.48 11.05 11.91
CA PHE A 71 13.01 12.36 11.48
C PHE A 71 13.54 12.73 10.08
N SER A 72 14.84 12.52 9.83
CA SER A 72 15.44 12.80 8.52
C SER A 72 14.88 11.92 7.41
N LEU A 73 14.56 10.64 7.68
CA LEU A 73 13.83 9.79 6.73
C LEU A 73 12.49 10.44 6.33
N ILE A 74 11.71 10.87 7.31
CA ILE A 74 10.40 11.47 7.08
C ILE A 74 10.51 12.81 6.31
N GLU A 75 11.50 13.65 6.63
CA GLU A 75 11.75 14.89 5.88
C GLU A 75 12.11 14.59 4.41
N LEU A 76 13.00 13.63 4.16
CA LEU A 76 13.40 13.24 2.81
C LEU A 76 12.21 12.67 2.01
N MET A 77 11.43 11.80 2.62
CA MET A 77 10.20 11.25 2.02
C MET A 77 9.23 12.38 1.68
N MET A 78 8.93 13.28 2.61
CA MET A 78 8.01 14.40 2.40
C MET A 78 8.49 15.31 1.28
N LYS A 79 9.78 15.63 1.23
CA LYS A 79 10.39 16.45 0.15
C LYS A 79 10.23 15.75 -1.20
N LYS A 80 10.50 14.44 -1.25
CA LYS A 80 10.40 13.65 -2.47
C LYS A 80 8.95 13.57 -2.96
N PHE A 81 8.02 13.19 -2.12
CA PHE A 81 6.60 13.07 -2.48
C PHE A 81 6.01 14.42 -2.92
N LYS A 82 6.36 15.51 -2.27
CA LYS A 82 5.98 16.85 -2.71
C LYS A 82 6.56 17.21 -4.08
N SER A 83 7.77 16.78 -4.40
CA SER A 83 8.38 17.03 -5.72
C SER A 83 7.71 16.27 -6.86
N TRP A 84 7.01 15.17 -6.56
CA TRP A 84 6.24 14.39 -7.53
C TRP A 84 4.87 15.01 -7.85
N GLY A 85 4.44 16.02 -7.08
CA GLY A 85 3.18 16.72 -7.30
C GLY A 85 1.95 15.93 -6.86
N THR A 86 0.80 16.25 -7.46
CA THR A 86 -0.47 15.60 -7.15
C THR A 86 -0.52 14.20 -7.76
N ALA A 87 -0.89 13.22 -6.94
CA ALA A 87 -0.94 11.82 -7.36
C ALA A 87 -2.01 11.02 -6.61
N THR A 88 -2.32 9.82 -7.12
CA THR A 88 -3.02 8.78 -6.36
C THR A 88 -1.99 7.90 -5.68
N TYR A 89 -2.05 7.80 -4.36
CA TYR A 89 -1.24 6.90 -3.54
C TYR A 89 -1.90 5.53 -3.49
N ILE A 90 -1.18 4.49 -3.88
CA ILE A 90 -1.70 3.13 -4.00
C ILE A 90 -0.73 2.16 -3.33
N GLY A 91 -1.13 1.61 -2.22
CA GLY A 91 -0.36 0.55 -1.56
C GLY A 91 -1.13 -0.77 -1.53
N TYR A 92 -0.54 -1.77 -0.91
CA TYR A 92 -1.15 -3.09 -0.69
C TYR A 92 -1.58 -3.24 0.77
N ASN A 93 -2.87 -3.19 1.05
CA ASN A 93 -3.45 -3.08 2.40
C ASN A 93 -3.07 -1.75 3.09
N SER A 94 -2.74 -0.75 2.29
CA SER A 94 -2.15 0.50 2.77
C SER A 94 -3.12 1.36 3.57
N ILE A 95 -4.41 1.40 3.19
CA ILE A 95 -5.41 2.20 3.91
C ILE A 95 -5.53 1.76 5.38
N SER A 96 -5.42 0.46 5.64
CA SER A 96 -5.53 -0.11 6.98
C SER A 96 -4.20 -0.15 7.75
N PHE A 97 -3.06 0.06 7.09
CA PHE A 97 -1.75 -0.09 7.71
C PHE A 97 -0.82 1.09 7.41
N ASP A 98 -0.32 1.24 6.19
CA ASP A 98 0.71 2.22 5.83
C ASP A 98 0.23 3.67 6.03
N GLU A 99 -0.99 3.97 5.61
CA GLU A 99 -1.62 5.28 5.78
C GLU A 99 -1.77 5.66 7.26
N GLU A 100 -2.12 4.72 8.11
CA GLU A 100 -2.24 4.96 9.55
C GLU A 100 -0.87 5.22 10.18
N PHE A 101 0.15 4.44 9.80
CA PHE A 101 1.52 4.67 10.22
C PHE A 101 2.05 6.01 9.75
N LEU A 102 1.84 6.34 8.47
CA LEU A 102 2.25 7.62 7.90
C LEU A 102 1.60 8.79 8.63
N ARG A 103 0.28 8.75 8.78
CA ARG A 103 -0.50 9.80 9.45
C ARG A 103 -0.02 10.04 10.88
N LYS A 104 0.17 8.97 11.66
CA LYS A 104 0.66 9.05 13.04
C LYS A 104 2.11 9.54 13.11
N THR A 105 2.95 9.05 12.22
CA THR A 105 4.36 9.47 12.13
C THR A 105 4.47 10.95 11.79
N LEU A 106 3.73 11.44 10.82
CA LEU A 106 3.70 12.87 10.47
C LEU A 106 3.22 13.72 11.64
N PHE A 107 2.13 13.29 12.31
CA PHE A 107 1.61 13.99 13.48
C PHE A 107 2.64 14.08 14.62
N LYS A 108 3.31 12.97 14.96
CA LYS A 108 4.35 12.92 16.00
C LYS A 108 5.54 13.84 15.67
N ASN A 109 5.83 14.06 14.40
CA ASN A 109 6.90 14.94 13.94
C ASN A 109 6.42 16.39 13.68
N LEU A 110 5.21 16.75 14.11
CA LEU A 110 4.61 18.08 13.91
C LEU A 110 4.50 18.48 12.43
N LEU A 111 4.33 17.49 11.55
CA LEU A 111 4.13 17.66 10.12
C LEU A 111 2.63 17.46 9.78
N ASN A 112 2.21 17.95 8.60
CA ASN A 112 0.83 17.77 8.16
C ASN A 112 0.51 16.28 7.95
N PRO A 113 -0.41 15.67 8.74
CA PRO A 113 -0.72 14.24 8.68
C PRO A 113 -1.58 13.82 7.48
N TYR A 114 -1.99 14.77 6.65
CA TYR A 114 -2.92 14.54 5.54
C TYR A 114 -2.24 14.63 4.16
N LEU A 115 -0.98 14.19 4.08
CA LEU A 115 -0.17 14.25 2.87
C LEU A 115 -0.88 13.59 1.66
N THR A 116 -1.42 12.40 1.86
CA THR A 116 -1.98 11.55 0.80
C THR A 116 -3.41 11.89 0.37
N ILE A 117 -4.06 12.85 1.08
CA ILE A 117 -5.45 13.24 0.79
C ILE A 117 -5.65 14.75 0.60
N ASN A 118 -4.63 15.56 0.89
CA ASN A 118 -4.68 17.01 0.69
C ASN A 118 -4.09 17.42 -0.68
N ASN A 119 -4.38 18.64 -1.10
CA ASN A 119 -3.83 19.26 -2.32
C ASN A 119 -4.14 18.47 -3.59
N GLY A 120 -5.32 17.85 -3.66
CA GLY A 120 -5.75 17.05 -4.80
C GLY A 120 -5.21 15.63 -4.83
N ASN A 121 -4.39 15.25 -3.85
CA ASN A 121 -3.95 13.87 -3.69
C ASN A 121 -5.13 12.95 -3.40
N LYS A 122 -5.00 11.70 -3.86
CA LYS A 122 -5.99 10.64 -3.70
C LYS A 122 -5.30 9.40 -3.16
N ARG A 123 -6.09 8.47 -2.64
CA ARG A 123 -5.55 7.19 -2.17
C ARG A 123 -6.44 6.03 -2.58
N SER A 124 -5.82 4.91 -2.83
CA SER A 124 -6.49 3.66 -3.15
C SER A 124 -5.74 2.48 -2.52
N ASP A 125 -6.38 1.32 -2.45
CA ASP A 125 -5.79 0.12 -1.86
C ASP A 125 -5.92 -1.05 -2.81
N LEU A 126 -4.79 -1.54 -3.31
CA LEU A 126 -4.79 -2.61 -4.30
C LEU A 126 -5.35 -3.92 -3.75
N LEU A 127 -5.21 -4.21 -2.45
CA LEU A 127 -5.81 -5.39 -1.85
C LEU A 127 -7.34 -5.40 -2.00
N ASN A 128 -7.98 -4.25 -1.81
CA ASN A 128 -9.43 -4.13 -1.98
C ASN A 128 -9.83 -4.27 -3.45
N ILE A 129 -9.05 -3.71 -4.36
CA ILE A 129 -9.26 -3.87 -5.81
C ILE A 129 -9.12 -5.35 -6.22
N ILE A 130 -8.10 -6.07 -5.73
CA ILE A 130 -7.92 -7.52 -5.98
C ILE A 130 -9.08 -8.33 -5.43
N ARG A 131 -9.61 -7.99 -4.26
CA ARG A 131 -10.79 -8.65 -3.69
C ARG A 131 -12.02 -8.46 -4.57
N ALA A 132 -12.28 -7.24 -5.02
CA ALA A 132 -13.36 -6.96 -5.97
C ALA A 132 -13.13 -7.69 -7.29
N ASN A 133 -11.91 -7.65 -7.82
CA ASN A 133 -11.55 -8.37 -9.03
C ASN A 133 -11.81 -9.88 -8.92
N HIS A 134 -11.50 -10.50 -7.79
CA HIS A 134 -11.76 -11.93 -7.55
C HIS A 134 -13.25 -12.27 -7.57
N ILE A 135 -14.11 -11.35 -7.13
CA ILE A 135 -15.58 -11.56 -7.15
C ILE A 135 -16.15 -11.42 -8.56
N TYR A 136 -15.75 -10.35 -9.28
CA TYR A 136 -16.36 -10.02 -10.57
C TYR A 136 -15.65 -10.68 -11.76
N TYR A 137 -14.35 -10.98 -11.62
CA TYR A 137 -13.48 -11.54 -12.66
C TYR A 137 -12.54 -12.60 -12.08
N PRO A 138 -13.06 -13.75 -11.58
CA PRO A 138 -12.29 -14.71 -10.77
C PRO A 138 -11.10 -15.33 -11.51
N ASP A 139 -11.12 -15.36 -12.83
CA ASP A 139 -10.09 -16.01 -13.65
C ASP A 139 -8.92 -15.06 -14.00
N SER A 140 -9.03 -13.76 -13.73
CA SER A 140 -8.04 -12.78 -14.15
C SER A 140 -6.81 -12.73 -13.25
N ILE A 141 -6.98 -12.93 -11.95
CA ILE A 141 -5.89 -13.02 -10.97
C ILE A 141 -6.03 -14.32 -10.18
N LYS A 142 -4.97 -15.13 -10.21
CA LYS A 142 -4.91 -16.37 -9.44
C LYS A 142 -4.69 -16.06 -7.96
N ILE A 143 -5.62 -16.53 -7.13
CA ILE A 143 -5.54 -16.37 -5.66
C ILE A 143 -5.19 -17.73 -5.04
N PRO A 144 -4.08 -17.86 -4.29
CA PRO A 144 -3.70 -19.12 -3.67
C PRO A 144 -4.60 -19.47 -2.49
N LEU A 145 -4.65 -20.76 -2.17
CA LEU A 145 -5.20 -21.22 -0.90
C LEU A 145 -4.08 -21.33 0.15
N ASN A 146 -4.40 -20.95 1.38
CA ASN A 146 -3.51 -21.18 2.52
C ASN A 146 -3.60 -22.63 3.01
N GLU A 147 -2.77 -23.01 4.01
CA GLU A 147 -2.74 -24.35 4.62
C GLU A 147 -4.09 -24.84 5.16
N LYS A 148 -5.03 -23.91 5.41
CA LYS A 148 -6.39 -24.22 5.90
C LYS A 148 -7.42 -24.29 4.77
N GLY A 149 -6.99 -24.28 3.50
CA GLY A 149 -7.88 -24.29 2.34
C GLY A 149 -8.66 -22.99 2.11
N LYS A 150 -8.26 -21.88 2.73
CA LYS A 150 -8.91 -20.57 2.55
C LYS A 150 -8.11 -19.71 1.59
N LEU A 151 -8.79 -18.83 0.84
CA LEU A 151 -8.15 -17.85 -0.02
C LEU A 151 -7.14 -17.00 0.75
N SER A 152 -5.95 -16.87 0.20
CA SER A 152 -4.89 -16.03 0.76
C SER A 152 -4.62 -14.83 -0.14
N PHE A 153 -4.85 -13.65 0.40
CA PHE A 153 -4.59 -12.37 -0.28
C PHE A 153 -3.27 -11.75 0.15
N LYS A 154 -2.29 -12.56 0.52
CA LYS A 154 -0.95 -12.06 0.87
C LYS A 154 -0.16 -11.76 -0.40
N LEU A 155 0.47 -10.58 -0.45
CA LEU A 155 1.24 -10.11 -1.59
C LEU A 155 2.34 -11.09 -2.00
N ASP A 156 3.10 -11.59 -1.01
CA ASP A 156 4.17 -12.56 -1.17
C ASP A 156 3.73 -13.92 -1.73
N GLN A 157 2.42 -14.21 -1.71
CA GLN A 157 1.83 -15.42 -2.27
C GLN A 157 1.13 -15.18 -3.60
N ILE A 158 0.41 -14.07 -3.73
CA ILE A 158 -0.31 -13.73 -4.98
C ILE A 158 0.66 -13.35 -6.08
N ALA A 159 1.66 -12.52 -5.82
CA ALA A 159 2.55 -12.01 -6.84
C ALA A 159 3.30 -13.13 -7.60
N PRO A 160 3.96 -14.10 -6.94
CA PRO A 160 4.62 -15.21 -7.65
C PRO A 160 3.66 -16.09 -8.45
N LEU A 161 2.44 -16.32 -7.93
CA LEU A 161 1.43 -17.14 -8.60
C LEU A 161 0.93 -16.51 -9.91
N ASN A 162 1.03 -15.19 -10.02
CA ASN A 162 0.68 -14.42 -11.21
C ASN A 162 1.90 -14.03 -12.06
N GLY A 163 3.02 -14.75 -11.90
CA GLY A 163 4.20 -14.59 -12.74
C GLY A 163 5.18 -13.49 -12.30
N ILE A 164 4.92 -12.81 -11.19
CA ILE A 164 5.78 -11.75 -10.65
C ILE A 164 6.82 -12.40 -9.73
N LYS A 165 7.97 -12.77 -10.26
CA LYS A 165 8.99 -13.57 -9.54
C LYS A 165 10.20 -12.77 -9.09
N ASN A 166 10.50 -11.65 -9.73
CA ASN A 166 11.74 -10.90 -9.54
C ASN A 166 11.51 -9.65 -8.67
N PHE A 167 11.01 -9.84 -7.47
CA PHE A 167 10.93 -8.78 -6.48
C PHE A 167 11.44 -9.28 -5.12
N ASN A 168 12.01 -8.39 -4.34
CA ASN A 168 12.47 -8.73 -3.00
C ASN A 168 11.29 -8.63 -2.02
N ALA A 169 10.58 -9.73 -1.82
CA ALA A 169 9.45 -9.76 -0.91
C ALA A 169 9.84 -9.34 0.52
N HIS A 170 8.98 -8.53 1.15
CA HIS A 170 9.20 -7.92 2.47
C HIS A 170 10.28 -6.83 2.51
N ASP A 171 10.71 -6.36 1.35
CA ASP A 171 11.42 -5.11 1.16
C ASP A 171 10.43 -4.06 0.64
N ALA A 172 10.45 -2.82 1.15
CA ALA A 172 9.41 -1.85 0.83
C ALA A 172 9.37 -1.52 -0.68
N LEU A 173 10.52 -1.32 -1.30
CA LEU A 173 10.57 -1.08 -2.75
C LEU A 173 10.16 -2.32 -3.55
N GLY A 174 10.55 -3.51 -3.11
CA GLY A 174 10.16 -4.78 -3.71
C GLY A 174 8.64 -4.99 -3.67
N ASP A 175 8.00 -4.72 -2.54
CA ASP A 175 6.56 -4.85 -2.38
C ASP A 175 5.80 -3.79 -3.22
N ALA A 176 6.32 -2.56 -3.34
CA ALA A 176 5.78 -1.55 -4.25
C ALA A 176 5.86 -2.01 -5.72
N ILE A 177 6.97 -2.62 -6.17
CA ILE A 177 7.11 -3.21 -7.51
C ILE A 177 6.06 -4.30 -7.76
N ALA A 178 5.89 -5.22 -6.80
CA ALA A 178 4.89 -6.28 -6.91
C ALA A 178 3.47 -5.71 -6.99
N THR A 179 3.17 -4.66 -6.24
CA THR A 179 1.90 -3.94 -6.25
C THR A 179 1.63 -3.31 -7.62
N ILE A 180 2.62 -2.62 -8.23
CA ILE A 180 2.52 -2.07 -9.59
C ILE A 180 2.19 -3.17 -10.60
N LYS A 181 2.90 -4.29 -10.56
CA LYS A 181 2.69 -5.38 -11.53
C LYS A 181 1.33 -6.03 -11.41
N LEU A 182 0.79 -6.21 -10.21
CA LEU A 182 -0.57 -6.69 -10.01
C LEU A 182 -1.61 -5.68 -10.49
N ALA A 183 -1.41 -4.38 -10.24
CA ALA A 183 -2.25 -3.31 -10.74
C ALA A 183 -2.27 -3.28 -12.28
N GLU A 184 -1.11 -3.41 -12.91
CA GLU A 184 -0.94 -3.50 -14.36
C GLU A 184 -1.75 -4.68 -14.96
N ILE A 185 -1.67 -5.87 -14.33
CA ILE A 185 -2.45 -7.05 -14.76
C ILE A 185 -3.95 -6.76 -14.70
N ILE A 186 -4.44 -6.16 -13.60
CA ILE A 186 -5.86 -5.83 -13.46
C ILE A 186 -6.28 -4.81 -14.51
N ASN A 187 -5.49 -3.75 -14.70
CA ASN A 187 -5.82 -2.72 -15.68
C ASN A 187 -5.87 -3.26 -17.11
N ILE A 188 -4.97 -4.17 -17.49
CA ILE A 188 -4.95 -4.79 -18.82
C ILE A 188 -6.15 -5.72 -19.01
N GLN A 189 -6.46 -6.57 -18.03
CA GLN A 189 -7.50 -7.57 -18.16
C GLN A 189 -8.91 -7.02 -17.89
N ASN A 190 -9.04 -6.09 -16.96
CA ASN A 190 -10.31 -5.55 -16.48
C ASN A 190 -10.23 -4.01 -16.32
N PRO A 191 -10.01 -3.24 -17.42
CA PRO A 191 -9.80 -1.80 -17.33
C PRO A 191 -11.00 -1.06 -16.69
N ARG A 192 -12.23 -1.51 -16.94
CA ARG A 192 -13.43 -0.92 -16.34
C ARG A 192 -13.47 -1.07 -14.81
N LEU A 193 -13.01 -2.20 -14.28
CA LEU A 193 -12.91 -2.39 -12.84
C LEU A 193 -11.82 -1.47 -12.25
N TRP A 194 -10.68 -1.37 -12.92
CA TRP A 194 -9.59 -0.48 -12.51
C TRP A 194 -10.07 0.97 -12.43
N GLU A 195 -10.65 1.48 -13.50
CA GLU A 195 -11.20 2.84 -13.58
C GLU A 195 -12.25 3.10 -12.50
N ALA A 196 -13.23 2.19 -12.35
CA ALA A 196 -14.28 2.30 -11.32
C ALA A 196 -13.70 2.32 -9.90
N SER A 197 -12.65 1.53 -9.63
CA SER A 197 -11.98 1.51 -8.33
C SER A 197 -11.29 2.84 -8.01
N LEU A 198 -10.76 3.53 -9.00
CA LEU A 198 -10.12 4.83 -8.82
C LEU A 198 -11.14 5.99 -8.64
N LEU A 199 -12.38 5.83 -9.10
CA LEU A 199 -13.45 6.81 -8.86
C LEU A 199 -13.78 6.98 -7.38
N THR A 200 -13.51 5.97 -6.55
CA THR A 200 -13.75 6.00 -5.10
C THR A 200 -12.50 6.34 -4.28
N SER A 201 -11.52 6.98 -4.88
CA SER A 201 -10.23 7.32 -4.23
C SER A 201 -10.27 8.58 -3.36
N THR A 202 -11.38 9.32 -3.36
CA THR A 202 -11.65 10.44 -2.44
C THR A 202 -13.07 10.34 -1.88
N ARG A 203 -13.32 10.99 -0.75
CA ARG A 203 -14.66 11.08 -0.18
C ARG A 203 -15.63 11.77 -1.15
N GLU A 204 -15.24 12.90 -1.72
CA GLU A 204 -16.07 13.67 -2.64
C GLU A 204 -16.45 12.86 -3.89
N SER A 205 -15.48 12.17 -4.50
CA SER A 205 -15.77 11.33 -5.67
C SER A 205 -16.65 10.13 -5.31
N THR A 206 -16.48 9.55 -4.13
CA THR A 206 -17.33 8.45 -3.65
C THR A 206 -18.78 8.91 -3.42
N GLU A 207 -18.98 10.05 -2.75
CA GLU A 207 -20.30 10.63 -2.54
C GLU A 207 -20.99 10.91 -3.90
N LYS A 208 -20.25 11.47 -4.86
CA LYS A 208 -20.76 11.71 -6.21
C LYS A 208 -21.20 10.44 -6.95
N GLU A 209 -20.42 9.35 -6.83
CA GLU A 209 -20.79 8.07 -7.42
C GLU A 209 -22.03 7.47 -6.76
N ILE A 210 -22.20 7.62 -5.45
CA ILE A 210 -23.39 7.19 -4.71
C ILE A 210 -24.61 8.00 -5.17
N ASP A 211 -24.50 9.32 -5.29
CA ASP A 211 -25.61 10.20 -5.69
C ASP A 211 -26.04 10.00 -7.16
N ASN A 212 -25.08 9.67 -8.03
CA ASN A 212 -25.34 9.49 -9.45
C ASN A 212 -25.93 8.10 -9.80
N ASN A 213 -25.76 7.11 -8.93
CA ASN A 213 -26.16 5.73 -9.21
C ASN A 213 -27.28 5.30 -8.27
N LYS A 214 -28.43 4.87 -8.83
CA LYS A 214 -29.55 4.32 -8.04
C LYS A 214 -29.21 2.96 -7.42
N LEU A 215 -28.35 2.21 -8.08
CA LEU A 215 -27.88 0.89 -7.65
C LEU A 215 -26.37 0.84 -7.82
N PHE A 216 -25.66 0.44 -6.80
CA PHE A 216 -24.22 0.21 -6.85
C PHE A 216 -23.85 -1.01 -6.01
N CYS A 217 -22.69 -1.56 -6.26
CA CYS A 217 -22.21 -2.74 -5.57
C CYS A 217 -20.99 -2.38 -4.71
N ILE A 218 -21.06 -2.74 -3.43
CA ILE A 218 -19.94 -2.62 -2.49
C ILE A 218 -19.33 -4.01 -2.29
N THR A 219 -18.02 -4.11 -2.40
CA THR A 219 -17.29 -5.34 -2.05
C THR A 219 -16.60 -5.14 -0.72
N GLU A 220 -16.98 -5.93 0.27
CA GLU A 220 -16.46 -5.85 1.63
C GLU A 220 -16.02 -7.22 2.15
N THR A 221 -15.10 -7.24 3.11
CA THR A 221 -14.67 -8.45 3.80
C THR A 221 -15.39 -8.57 5.14
N PHE A 222 -16.30 -9.55 5.24
CA PHE A 222 -17.07 -9.81 6.45
C PHE A 222 -16.80 -11.21 6.98
N PHE A 223 -16.39 -11.35 8.25
CA PHE A 223 -15.99 -12.63 8.85
C PHE A 223 -14.98 -13.44 8.01
N GLY A 224 -14.04 -12.76 7.37
CA GLY A 224 -13.02 -13.38 6.53
C GLY A 224 -13.53 -13.91 5.19
N LYS A 225 -14.75 -13.58 4.79
CA LYS A 225 -15.30 -13.82 3.47
C LYS A 225 -15.47 -12.52 2.72
N ILE A 226 -15.13 -12.52 1.43
CA ILE A 226 -15.38 -11.38 0.55
C ILE A 226 -16.83 -11.49 0.08
N MET A 227 -17.61 -10.44 0.29
CA MET A 227 -19.02 -10.43 -0.05
C MET A 227 -19.37 -9.18 -0.85
N PRO A 228 -20.01 -9.31 -2.01
CA PRO A 228 -20.62 -8.20 -2.72
C PRO A 228 -21.98 -7.87 -2.09
N PHE A 229 -22.25 -6.60 -1.92
CA PHE A 229 -23.54 -6.08 -1.47
C PHE A 229 -24.08 -5.13 -2.53
N VAL A 230 -25.34 -5.31 -2.91
CA VAL A 230 -26.08 -4.35 -3.74
C VAL A 230 -26.80 -3.38 -2.80
N VAL A 231 -26.58 -2.10 -3.02
CA VAL A 231 -27.14 -1.01 -2.22
C VAL A 231 -27.97 -0.10 -3.12
#